data_4e5a4624dde9859f11530abbc08c68e1
#
_entry.id   4e5a4624dde9859f11530abbc08c68e1
#
_cell.length_a   1.000
_cell.length_b   1.000
_cell.length_c   1.000
_cell.angle_alpha   90.00
_cell.angle_beta   90.00
_cell.angle_gamma   90.00
#
_symmetry.space_group_name_H-M   'P 1'
#
loop_
_entity.id
_entity.type
_entity.pdbx_description
1 polymer ?
#
loop_
_entity_poly.entity_id
_entity_poly.type
_entity_poly.pdbx_seq_one_letter_code
_entity_poly.pdbx_strand_id
1 'polypeptide(L)'
;TCLPNLDYLLARRCFFFDLTCFPNEAPCDDPNQELGTDAATMNKILQAVYDRNNGNQIIQMMGFPPWWLKYTTHGNLGSQVPTTLEWMTVEVMTAYNCAKEADAAQPCSMTNGSAYYKYVSTTKEFKNNGASSTEAFDSNTYYFLFYLGDYDSSAWLKTHVANFWDDEKRGSIPMMWAFNPNLSYRVPMVFDYVYENASANDYFVAGEGAGYVIPSALYKDHNIYDFTKRT
;
A
#
# COMPACT_ATOMS: atom_id res chain seq x y z
N THR A 1 -19.55 -1.51 8.57
CA THR A 1 -18.09 -1.35 8.51
C THR A 1 -17.78 -0.09 7.72
N CYS A 2 -17.13 0.86 8.35
CA CYS A 2 -16.77 2.11 7.69
C CYS A 2 -15.45 1.89 6.96
N LEU A 3 -15.46 1.95 5.64
CA LEU A 3 -14.22 2.04 4.88
C LEU A 3 -13.63 3.43 5.11
N PRO A 4 -12.42 3.55 5.63
CA PRO A 4 -11.88 4.85 6.06
C PRO A 4 -11.66 5.86 4.92
N ASN A 5 -11.70 5.41 3.67
CA ASN A 5 -11.49 6.22 2.48
C ASN A 5 -12.69 6.22 1.53
N LEU A 6 -13.88 5.94 2.02
CA LEU A 6 -15.05 5.73 1.15
C LEU A 6 -15.32 6.94 0.24
N ASP A 7 -15.22 8.16 0.76
CA ASP A 7 -15.43 9.38 0.00
C ASP A 7 -14.39 9.56 -1.13
N TYR A 8 -13.12 9.23 -0.90
CA TYR A 8 -12.08 9.22 -1.91
C TYR A 8 -12.38 8.17 -3.00
N LEU A 9 -12.69 6.96 -2.59
CA LEU A 9 -12.97 5.86 -3.52
C LEU A 9 -14.21 6.14 -4.39
N LEU A 10 -15.25 6.73 -3.81
CA LEU A 10 -16.44 7.19 -4.55
C LEU A 10 -16.08 8.32 -5.53
N ALA A 11 -15.30 9.30 -5.09
CA ALA A 11 -14.86 10.40 -5.96
C ALA A 11 -14.01 9.91 -7.14
N ARG A 12 -13.25 8.82 -6.95
CA ARG A 12 -12.47 8.15 -7.99
C ARG A 12 -13.28 7.16 -8.83
N ARG A 13 -14.57 6.96 -8.51
CA ARG A 13 -15.47 6.01 -9.20
C ARG A 13 -14.93 4.57 -9.16
N CYS A 14 -14.37 4.18 -8.02
CA CYS A 14 -13.86 2.84 -7.84
C CYS A 14 -14.99 1.81 -7.85
N PHE A 15 -14.70 0.62 -8.33
CA PHE A 15 -15.57 -0.54 -8.19
C PHE A 15 -15.35 -1.18 -6.82
N PHE A 16 -16.43 -1.47 -6.11
CA PHE A 16 -16.39 -2.03 -4.75
C PHE A 16 -16.83 -3.49 -4.79
N PHE A 17 -16.11 -4.32 -4.07
CA PHE A 17 -16.49 -5.70 -3.80
C PHE A 17 -15.94 -6.15 -2.44
N ASP A 18 -16.49 -7.22 -1.90
CA ASP A 18 -16.08 -7.82 -0.65
C ASP A 18 -16.05 -9.35 -0.82
N LEU A 19 -14.95 -9.83 -1.38
CA LEU A 19 -14.75 -11.21 -1.79
C LEU A 19 -13.43 -11.74 -1.25
N THR A 20 -13.35 -13.07 -1.05
CA THR A 20 -12.09 -13.73 -0.73
C THR A 20 -11.32 -14.15 -1.98
N CYS A 21 -10.00 -14.36 -1.81
CA CYS A 21 -9.15 -15.02 -2.80
C CYS A 21 -9.02 -16.53 -2.55
N PHE A 22 -9.58 -17.07 -1.46
CA PHE A 22 -9.35 -18.44 -1.01
C PHE A 22 -10.50 -19.39 -1.36
N PRO A 23 -10.19 -20.52 -2.03
CA PRO A 23 -11.23 -21.42 -2.54
C PRO A 23 -11.91 -22.28 -1.49
N ASN A 24 -11.40 -22.30 -0.26
CA ASN A 24 -11.92 -23.10 0.84
C ASN A 24 -12.76 -22.30 1.84
N GLU A 25 -13.29 -21.17 1.41
CA GLU A 25 -14.06 -20.27 2.26
C GLU A 25 -15.50 -20.09 1.77
N ALA A 26 -16.40 -19.95 2.76
CA ALA A 26 -17.74 -19.45 2.56
C ALA A 26 -17.98 -18.25 3.49
N PRO A 27 -18.80 -17.26 3.08
CA PRO A 27 -19.10 -16.11 3.90
C PRO A 27 -19.96 -16.48 5.11
N CYS A 28 -19.74 -15.80 6.25
CA CYS A 28 -20.52 -16.01 7.46
C CYS A 28 -21.99 -15.57 7.33
N ASP A 29 -22.25 -14.63 6.45
CA ASP A 29 -23.61 -14.12 6.16
C ASP A 29 -24.38 -14.98 5.15
N ASP A 30 -23.69 -15.90 4.46
CA ASP A 30 -24.31 -16.96 3.64
C ASP A 30 -23.59 -18.31 3.82
N PRO A 31 -23.77 -18.96 4.98
CA PRO A 31 -23.02 -20.19 5.32
C PRO A 31 -23.40 -21.40 4.45
N ASN A 32 -24.47 -21.31 3.67
CA ASN A 32 -24.89 -22.36 2.75
C ASN A 32 -24.32 -22.18 1.33
N GLN A 33 -23.62 -21.08 1.09
CA GLN A 33 -22.92 -20.88 -0.18
C GLN A 33 -21.89 -21.99 -0.40
N GLU A 34 -21.80 -22.51 -1.60
CA GLU A 34 -20.76 -23.46 -1.98
C GLU A 34 -19.37 -22.86 -1.76
N LEU A 35 -18.49 -23.65 -1.12
CA LEU A 35 -17.12 -23.23 -0.86
C LEU A 35 -16.40 -22.78 -2.14
N GLY A 36 -15.72 -21.66 -2.06
CA GLY A 36 -14.95 -21.13 -3.17
C GLY A 36 -15.75 -20.34 -4.22
N THR A 37 -17.06 -20.17 -4.06
CA THR A 37 -17.88 -19.34 -4.98
C THR A 37 -17.39 -17.89 -5.05
N ASP A 38 -17.08 -17.29 -3.91
CA ASP A 38 -16.58 -15.93 -3.85
C ASP A 38 -15.17 -15.82 -4.45
N ALA A 39 -14.30 -16.79 -4.19
CA ALA A 39 -12.98 -16.83 -4.81
C ALA A 39 -13.06 -16.98 -6.33
N ALA A 40 -13.97 -17.81 -6.83
CA ALA A 40 -14.22 -17.94 -8.27
C ALA A 40 -14.74 -16.63 -8.87
N THR A 41 -15.57 -15.90 -8.16
CA THR A 41 -16.07 -14.59 -8.57
C THR A 41 -14.95 -13.55 -8.56
N MET A 42 -14.12 -13.53 -7.52
CA MET A 42 -12.93 -12.67 -7.44
C MET A 42 -12.01 -12.89 -8.64
N ASN A 43 -11.68 -14.14 -8.95
CA ASN A 43 -10.85 -14.49 -10.10
C ASN A 43 -11.44 -14.00 -11.42
N LYS A 44 -12.77 -14.11 -11.61
CA LYS A 44 -13.44 -13.57 -12.81
C LYS A 44 -13.31 -12.05 -12.91
N ILE A 45 -13.42 -11.33 -11.80
CA ILE A 45 -13.24 -9.88 -11.77
C ILE A 45 -11.80 -9.53 -12.14
N LEU A 46 -10.81 -10.17 -11.51
CA LEU A 46 -9.40 -9.94 -11.79
C LEU A 46 -9.04 -10.25 -13.25
N GLN A 47 -9.55 -11.38 -13.76
CA GLN A 47 -9.36 -11.75 -15.17
C GLN A 47 -9.97 -10.72 -16.12
N ALA A 48 -11.19 -10.25 -15.86
CA ALA A 48 -11.84 -9.24 -16.68
C ALA A 48 -11.07 -7.90 -16.69
N VAL A 49 -10.49 -7.52 -15.56
CA VAL A 49 -9.62 -6.32 -15.43
C VAL A 49 -8.36 -6.52 -16.26
N TYR A 50 -7.71 -7.69 -16.14
CA TYR A 50 -6.52 -8.05 -16.90
C TYR A 50 -6.79 -8.01 -18.42
N ASP A 51 -7.86 -8.68 -18.88
CA ASP A 51 -8.21 -8.79 -20.29
C ASP A 51 -8.54 -7.43 -20.92
N ARG A 52 -9.20 -6.56 -20.15
CA ARG A 52 -9.60 -5.22 -20.64
C ARG A 52 -8.43 -4.36 -21.08
N ASN A 53 -7.28 -4.53 -20.48
CA ASN A 53 -6.06 -3.78 -20.80
C ASN A 53 -4.95 -4.65 -21.40
N ASN A 54 -5.25 -5.89 -21.76
CA ASN A 54 -4.29 -6.89 -22.25
C ASN A 54 -3.09 -7.09 -21.31
N GLY A 55 -3.28 -6.92 -20.01
CA GLY A 55 -2.23 -7.00 -19.03
C GLY A 55 -1.15 -5.89 -19.14
N ASN A 56 -1.42 -4.81 -19.86
CA ASN A 56 -0.44 -3.75 -20.09
C ASN A 56 -0.38 -2.67 -18.99
N GLN A 57 -1.32 -2.71 -18.05
CA GLN A 57 -1.39 -1.74 -16.96
C GLN A 57 -1.46 -2.45 -15.62
N ILE A 58 -0.74 -1.92 -14.66
CA ILE A 58 -0.89 -2.31 -13.26
C ILE A 58 -2.08 -1.54 -12.69
N ILE A 59 -3.07 -2.28 -12.17
CA ILE A 59 -4.28 -1.72 -11.58
C ILE A 59 -4.12 -1.69 -10.07
N GLN A 60 -4.48 -0.58 -9.45
CA GLN A 60 -4.46 -0.45 -8.00
C GLN A 60 -5.71 -1.07 -7.40
N MET A 61 -5.53 -1.91 -6.40
CA MET A 61 -6.58 -2.47 -5.56
C MET A 61 -6.39 -1.98 -4.12
N MET A 62 -7.41 -1.30 -3.60
CA MET A 62 -7.33 -0.66 -2.29
C MET A 62 -8.05 -1.49 -1.23
N GLY A 63 -7.46 -1.60 -0.05
CA GLY A 63 -8.03 -2.29 1.09
C GLY A 63 -7.43 -3.67 1.36
N PHE A 64 -8.07 -4.39 2.27
CA PHE A 64 -7.65 -5.71 2.75
C PHE A 64 -8.75 -6.75 2.50
N PRO A 65 -8.82 -7.36 1.31
CA PRO A 65 -9.66 -8.54 1.13
C PRO A 65 -8.90 -9.80 1.60
N PRO A 66 -9.55 -10.78 2.19
CA PRO A 66 -10.94 -10.72 2.65
C PRO A 66 -11.09 -9.94 3.96
N TRP A 67 -12.29 -9.37 4.16
CA TRP A 67 -12.59 -8.76 5.46
C TRP A 67 -12.65 -9.85 6.57
N TRP A 68 -11.89 -9.63 7.64
CA TRP A 68 -11.58 -10.64 8.67
C TRP A 68 -12.78 -11.22 9.45
N LEU A 69 -13.94 -10.58 9.41
CA LEU A 69 -15.16 -11.08 10.04
C LEU A 69 -16.13 -11.74 9.06
N LYS A 70 -15.86 -11.69 7.77
CA LYS A 70 -16.80 -12.16 6.75
C LYS A 70 -16.73 -13.67 6.54
N TYR A 71 -15.55 -14.26 6.63
CA TYR A 71 -15.33 -15.66 6.24
C TYR A 71 -15.09 -16.57 7.44
N THR A 72 -15.68 -17.78 7.37
CA THR A 72 -15.71 -18.75 8.47
C THR A 72 -14.33 -19.25 8.88
N THR A 73 -13.46 -19.50 7.92
CA THR A 73 -12.10 -19.99 8.19
C THR A 73 -11.24 -18.96 8.89
N HIS A 74 -11.50 -17.70 8.68
CA HIS A 74 -10.75 -16.59 9.24
C HIS A 74 -11.43 -15.98 10.47
N GLY A 75 -12.75 -15.95 10.50
CA GLY A 75 -13.53 -15.40 11.60
C GLY A 75 -13.31 -16.11 12.94
N ASN A 76 -12.97 -17.38 12.90
CA ASN A 76 -12.72 -18.20 14.11
C ASN A 76 -11.30 -18.06 14.67
N LEU A 77 -10.39 -17.45 13.97
CA LEU A 77 -8.99 -17.33 14.37
C LEU A 77 -8.67 -15.98 15.04
N GLY A 78 -9.68 -15.14 15.25
CA GLY A 78 -9.52 -13.83 15.88
C GLY A 78 -8.97 -12.76 14.94
N SER A 79 -8.66 -11.62 15.50
CA SER A 79 -8.33 -10.39 14.78
C SER A 79 -7.05 -10.40 13.92
N GLN A 80 -6.28 -11.48 13.95
CA GLN A 80 -4.97 -11.53 13.29
C GLN A 80 -4.99 -12.19 11.91
N VAL A 81 -6.12 -12.72 11.48
CA VAL A 81 -6.18 -13.58 10.32
C VAL A 81 -6.04 -12.88 8.96
N PRO A 82 -6.61 -11.71 8.72
CA PRO A 82 -6.39 -11.00 7.45
C PRO A 82 -4.93 -10.65 7.22
N THR A 83 -4.23 -10.31 8.29
CA THR A 83 -2.81 -9.93 8.25
C THR A 83 -1.90 -11.12 7.91
N THR A 84 -2.18 -12.28 8.43
CA THR A 84 -1.40 -13.50 8.13
C THR A 84 -1.54 -13.98 6.69
N LEU A 85 -2.61 -13.58 6.02
CA LEU A 85 -2.91 -14.02 4.65
C LEU A 85 -2.73 -12.90 3.62
N GLU A 86 -2.28 -11.75 4.04
CA GLU A 86 -2.11 -10.59 3.19
C GLU A 86 -1.22 -10.89 1.97
N TRP A 87 -0.06 -11.48 2.19
CA TRP A 87 0.87 -11.81 1.11
C TRP A 87 0.28 -12.80 0.10
N MET A 88 -0.57 -13.75 0.54
CA MET A 88 -1.26 -14.68 -0.36
C MET A 88 -2.28 -13.95 -1.24
N THR A 89 -3.00 -13.00 -0.65
CA THR A 89 -3.92 -12.14 -1.39
C THR A 89 -3.16 -11.29 -2.41
N VAL A 90 -2.03 -10.73 -2.01
CA VAL A 90 -1.16 -9.96 -2.91
C VAL A 90 -0.63 -10.82 -4.05
N GLU A 91 -0.26 -12.08 -3.78
CA GLU A 91 0.19 -13.01 -4.81
C GLU A 91 -0.89 -13.23 -5.89
N VAL A 92 -2.13 -13.53 -5.46
CA VAL A 92 -3.26 -13.69 -6.38
C VAL A 92 -3.51 -12.42 -7.19
N MET A 93 -3.55 -11.26 -6.53
CA MET A 93 -3.76 -9.98 -7.22
C MET A 93 -2.65 -9.69 -8.22
N THR A 94 -1.41 -9.91 -7.83
CA THR A 94 -0.24 -9.63 -8.66
C THR A 94 -0.23 -10.48 -9.92
N ALA A 95 -0.68 -11.74 -9.84
CA ALA A 95 -0.81 -12.62 -11.01
C ALA A 95 -1.74 -12.06 -12.10
N TYR A 96 -2.63 -11.14 -11.74
CA TYR A 96 -3.49 -10.40 -12.66
C TYR A 96 -3.05 -8.95 -12.89
N ASN A 97 -1.80 -8.62 -12.62
CA ASN A 97 -1.24 -7.27 -12.71
C ASN A 97 -1.95 -6.23 -11.83
N CYS A 98 -2.38 -6.64 -10.65
CA CYS A 98 -2.93 -5.74 -9.66
C CYS A 98 -1.91 -5.52 -8.54
N ALA A 99 -1.66 -4.27 -8.19
CA ALA A 99 -0.89 -3.87 -7.03
C ALA A 99 -1.85 -3.51 -5.88
N LYS A 100 -1.57 -4.00 -4.70
CA LYS A 100 -2.36 -3.69 -3.52
C LYS A 100 -1.90 -2.36 -2.91
N GLU A 101 -2.86 -1.51 -2.60
CA GLU A 101 -2.67 -0.34 -1.74
C GLU A 101 -3.22 -0.67 -0.35
N ALA A 102 -2.36 -0.59 0.65
CA ALA A 102 -2.77 -0.81 2.01
C ALA A 102 -3.63 0.36 2.51
N ASP A 103 -4.90 0.13 2.69
CA ASP A 103 -5.82 1.05 3.34
C ASP A 103 -6.22 0.48 4.69
N ALA A 104 -5.45 0.81 5.72
CA ALA A 104 -5.73 0.39 7.07
C ALA A 104 -7.08 0.95 7.55
N ALA A 105 -7.85 0.10 8.19
CA ALA A 105 -9.13 0.45 8.81
C ALA A 105 -8.91 1.24 10.11
N GLN A 106 -8.29 2.41 10.00
CA GLN A 106 -8.15 3.33 11.13
C GLN A 106 -9.42 4.18 11.23
N PRO A 107 -10.14 4.14 12.35
CA PRO A 107 -11.35 4.92 12.53
C PRO A 107 -11.08 6.42 12.33
N CYS A 108 -11.85 7.03 11.44
CA CYS A 108 -11.87 8.49 11.22
C CYS A 108 -10.58 9.13 10.66
N SER A 109 -9.55 8.37 10.36
CA SER A 109 -8.25 8.92 9.97
C SER A 109 -8.20 9.50 8.56
N MET A 110 -9.12 9.10 7.68
CA MET A 110 -9.15 9.54 6.28
C MET A 110 -10.48 10.20 5.86
N THR A 111 -11.21 10.73 6.82
CA THR A 111 -12.36 11.57 6.52
C THR A 111 -11.93 12.73 5.61
N ASN A 112 -12.72 13.01 4.57
CA ASN A 112 -12.43 14.01 3.53
C ASN A 112 -11.26 13.67 2.59
N GLY A 113 -10.93 12.39 2.41
CA GLY A 113 -9.93 11.96 1.42
C GLY A 113 -10.24 12.45 0.00
N SER A 114 -11.53 12.65 -0.33
CA SER A 114 -11.98 13.26 -1.59
C SER A 114 -11.57 14.73 -1.79
N ALA A 115 -11.19 15.42 -0.72
CA ALA A 115 -10.63 16.77 -0.78
C ALA A 115 -9.10 16.74 -0.83
N TYR A 116 -8.49 15.86 -0.05
CA TYR A 116 -7.02 15.81 0.09
C TYR A 116 -6.30 15.50 -1.22
N TYR A 117 -6.79 14.57 -2.03
CA TYR A 117 -6.14 14.24 -3.30
C TYR A 117 -6.20 15.37 -4.33
N LYS A 118 -7.04 16.38 -4.11
CA LYS A 118 -7.12 17.58 -4.97
C LYS A 118 -6.16 18.69 -4.55
N TYR A 119 -5.47 18.50 -3.44
CA TYR A 119 -4.46 19.45 -3.01
C TYR A 119 -3.37 19.54 -4.07
N VAL A 120 -3.02 20.75 -4.43
CA VAL A 120 -1.92 21.02 -5.36
C VAL A 120 -0.68 21.28 -4.53
N SER A 121 0.31 20.42 -4.68
CA SER A 121 1.59 20.59 -4.00
C SER A 121 2.22 21.94 -4.34
N THR A 122 2.73 22.62 -3.35
CA THR A 122 3.51 23.83 -3.49
C THR A 122 5.00 23.55 -3.72
N THR A 123 5.44 22.35 -3.38
CA THR A 123 6.81 21.88 -3.57
C THR A 123 7.06 21.63 -5.05
N LYS A 124 7.99 22.39 -5.63
CA LYS A 124 8.32 22.26 -7.06
C LYS A 124 9.22 21.09 -7.37
N GLU A 125 10.00 20.65 -6.42
CA GLU A 125 10.97 19.59 -6.60
C GLU A 125 11.17 18.87 -5.26
N PHE A 126 10.85 17.58 -5.25
CA PHE A 126 11.09 16.70 -4.11
C PHE A 126 12.53 16.17 -4.22
N LYS A 127 13.42 16.73 -3.42
CA LYS A 127 14.83 16.33 -3.40
C LYS A 127 15.08 15.42 -2.22
N ASN A 128 15.64 14.26 -2.51
CA ASN A 128 16.19 13.42 -1.48
C ASN A 128 17.62 13.89 -1.13
N ASN A 129 18.00 13.76 0.13
CA ASN A 129 19.38 13.94 0.52
C ASN A 129 20.22 12.85 -0.16
N GLY A 130 21.06 13.24 -1.09
CA GLY A 130 21.93 12.31 -1.78
C GLY A 130 23.09 11.92 -0.88
N ALA A 131 23.14 10.68 -0.45
CA ALA A 131 24.36 10.11 0.09
C ALA A 131 25.25 9.67 -1.08
N SER A 132 26.12 10.51 -1.55
CA SER A 132 27.21 10.07 -2.39
C SER A 132 28.44 9.87 -1.51
N SER A 133 28.47 8.78 -0.75
CA SER A 133 29.73 8.34 -0.17
C SER A 133 30.51 7.62 -1.26
N THR A 134 31.68 8.14 -1.57
CA THR A 134 32.68 7.44 -2.39
C THR A 134 33.58 6.56 -1.51
N GLU A 135 33.25 6.41 -0.23
CA GLU A 135 33.99 5.58 0.69
C GLU A 135 33.83 4.11 0.31
N ALA A 136 34.97 3.44 0.21
CA ALA A 136 34.98 2.02 -0.03
C ALA A 136 34.43 1.27 1.19
N PHE A 137 33.69 0.19 0.93
CA PHE A 137 33.24 -0.70 1.99
C PHE A 137 34.45 -1.30 2.74
N ASP A 138 34.46 -1.11 4.07
CA ASP A 138 35.46 -1.72 4.94
C ASP A 138 34.88 -2.96 5.64
N SER A 139 35.42 -4.12 5.35
CA SER A 139 34.97 -5.39 5.93
C SER A 139 35.20 -5.51 7.45
N ASN A 140 35.99 -4.63 8.05
CA ASN A 140 36.26 -4.59 9.49
C ASN A 140 35.35 -3.61 10.24
N THR A 141 34.44 -2.92 9.53
CA THR A 141 33.52 -1.93 10.10
C THR A 141 32.11 -2.48 10.15
N TYR A 142 31.42 -2.24 11.26
CA TYR A 142 30.00 -2.54 11.39
C TYR A 142 29.18 -1.36 10.88
N TYR A 143 28.28 -1.65 9.93
CA TYR A 143 27.37 -0.67 9.34
C TYR A 143 25.95 -0.86 9.89
N PHE A 144 25.37 0.21 10.39
CA PHE A 144 23.99 0.21 10.88
C PHE A 144 23.15 1.10 9.98
N LEU A 145 22.03 0.56 9.52
CA LEU A 145 21.03 1.27 8.74
C LEU A 145 19.74 1.32 9.56
N PHE A 146 19.22 2.53 9.75
CA PHE A 146 17.92 2.72 10.38
C PHE A 146 16.87 2.96 9.29
N TYR A 147 15.93 2.04 9.21
CA TYR A 147 14.85 2.05 8.24
C TYR A 147 13.52 2.09 9.00
N LEU A 148 12.69 3.11 8.72
CA LEU A 148 11.37 3.28 9.30
C LEU A 148 10.32 3.03 8.21
N GLY A 149 9.64 1.90 8.32
CA GLY A 149 8.66 1.42 7.36
C GLY A 149 7.21 1.61 7.82
N ASP A 150 6.30 0.85 7.20
CA ASP A 150 4.85 0.83 7.45
C ASP A 150 4.10 2.12 7.07
N TYR A 151 4.68 2.96 6.22
CA TYR A 151 3.98 4.12 5.66
C TYR A 151 3.36 3.78 4.29
N ASP A 152 2.71 2.66 4.24
CA ASP A 152 2.11 2.03 3.06
C ASP A 152 0.67 2.47 2.82
N SER A 153 -0.02 2.99 3.85
CA SER A 153 -1.39 3.47 3.74
C SER A 153 -1.50 4.98 3.99
N SER A 154 -2.47 5.60 3.33
CA SER A 154 -2.78 7.01 3.53
C SER A 154 -3.19 7.34 4.95
N ALA A 155 -3.84 6.41 5.63
CA ALA A 155 -4.23 6.57 7.02
C ALA A 155 -3.00 6.62 7.95
N TRP A 156 -2.08 5.68 7.81
CA TRP A 156 -0.85 5.65 8.59
C TRP A 156 0.02 6.87 8.30
N LEU A 157 0.22 7.19 7.03
CA LEU A 157 1.03 8.34 6.64
C LEU A 157 0.48 9.64 7.24
N LYS A 158 -0.85 9.84 7.19
CA LYS A 158 -1.47 11.05 7.73
C LYS A 158 -1.43 11.13 9.26
N THR A 159 -1.60 10.00 9.95
CA THR A 159 -1.80 10.01 11.42
C THR A 159 -0.53 9.73 12.20
N HIS A 160 0.37 8.91 11.70
CA HIS A 160 1.54 8.47 12.45
C HIS A 160 2.83 9.18 12.06
N VAL A 161 2.92 9.65 10.82
CA VAL A 161 4.13 10.36 10.40
C VAL A 161 4.39 11.58 11.28
N ALA A 162 3.38 12.39 11.55
CA ALA A 162 3.56 13.60 12.37
C ALA A 162 4.11 13.31 13.76
N ASN A 163 3.67 12.21 14.39
CA ASN A 163 4.13 11.85 15.73
C ASN A 163 5.63 11.57 15.80
N PHE A 164 6.19 11.00 14.74
CA PHE A 164 7.62 10.69 14.66
C PHE A 164 8.40 11.81 13.99
N TRP A 165 7.78 12.48 13.04
CA TRP A 165 8.40 13.56 12.27
C TRP A 165 8.66 14.79 13.12
N ASP A 166 7.77 15.09 14.06
CA ASP A 166 7.87 16.24 14.96
C ASP A 166 8.67 15.95 16.24
N ASP A 167 9.24 14.74 16.37
CA ASP A 167 10.12 14.42 17.51
C ASP A 167 11.37 15.32 17.48
N GLU A 168 11.66 15.94 18.63
CA GLU A 168 12.79 16.87 18.80
C GLU A 168 14.16 16.22 18.53
N LYS A 169 14.25 14.90 18.61
CA LYS A 169 15.46 14.12 18.33
C LYS A 169 15.60 13.70 16.88
N ARG A 170 14.58 13.94 16.05
CA ARG A 170 14.66 13.66 14.62
C ARG A 170 15.84 14.44 13.99
N GLY A 171 16.55 13.83 13.09
CA GLY A 171 17.74 14.42 12.48
C GLY A 171 19.02 14.27 13.30
N SER A 172 18.97 13.72 14.52
CA SER A 172 20.19 13.45 15.32
C SER A 172 21.03 12.29 14.76
N ILE A 173 20.40 11.37 14.05
CA ILE A 173 21.04 10.25 13.35
C ILE A 173 20.45 10.13 11.94
N PRO A 174 21.20 9.57 10.96
CA PRO A 174 20.65 9.25 9.66
C PRO A 174 19.50 8.25 9.75
N MET A 175 18.38 8.56 9.07
CA MET A 175 17.16 7.74 9.09
C MET A 175 16.59 7.63 7.68
N MET A 176 16.23 6.43 7.28
CA MET A 176 15.51 6.17 6.03
C MET A 176 14.01 6.09 6.30
N TRP A 177 13.25 6.97 5.68
CA TRP A 177 11.78 7.02 5.74
C TRP A 177 11.21 6.35 4.50
N ALA A 178 10.52 5.24 4.70
CA ALA A 178 9.99 4.45 3.60
C ALA A 178 8.51 4.79 3.36
N PHE A 179 8.25 5.63 2.36
CA PHE A 179 6.90 6.01 1.97
C PHE A 179 6.48 5.27 0.69
N ASN A 180 5.21 4.88 0.61
CA ASN A 180 4.65 4.40 -0.64
C ASN A 180 4.48 5.58 -1.61
N PRO A 181 5.15 5.60 -2.78
CA PRO A 181 5.09 6.70 -3.73
C PRO A 181 3.68 7.04 -4.23
N ASN A 182 2.79 6.06 -4.31
CA ASN A 182 1.41 6.29 -4.74
C ASN A 182 0.63 7.21 -3.79
N LEU A 183 1.05 7.32 -2.53
CA LEU A 183 0.39 8.19 -1.56
C LEU A 183 0.61 9.68 -1.88
N SER A 184 1.59 10.02 -2.72
CA SER A 184 1.77 11.39 -3.24
C SER A 184 0.55 11.87 -4.03
N TYR A 185 -0.22 10.97 -4.61
CA TYR A 185 -1.48 11.29 -5.30
C TYR A 185 -2.70 11.33 -4.38
N ARG A 186 -2.60 10.77 -3.18
CA ARG A 186 -3.72 10.65 -2.24
C ARG A 186 -3.66 11.67 -1.12
N VAL A 187 -2.48 11.91 -0.58
CA VAL A 187 -2.21 12.83 0.53
C VAL A 187 -0.98 13.71 0.24
N PRO A 188 -0.98 14.45 -0.89
CA PRO A 188 0.19 15.21 -1.34
C PRO A 188 0.69 16.23 -0.31
N MET A 189 -0.21 16.78 0.54
CA MET A 189 0.18 17.72 1.58
C MET A 189 1.14 17.11 2.62
N VAL A 190 1.09 15.79 2.84
CA VAL A 190 2.03 15.16 3.78
C VAL A 190 3.43 15.13 3.18
N PHE A 191 3.53 14.89 1.87
CA PHE A 191 4.81 14.94 1.18
C PHE A 191 5.40 16.36 1.18
N ASP A 192 4.59 17.39 0.92
CA ASP A 192 5.05 18.77 1.06
C ASP A 192 5.60 19.02 2.47
N TYR A 193 4.84 18.64 3.49
CA TYR A 193 5.22 18.84 4.88
C TYR A 193 6.56 18.16 5.23
N VAL A 194 6.75 16.89 4.86
CA VAL A 194 7.97 16.17 5.22
C VAL A 194 9.18 16.66 4.42
N TYR A 195 9.02 16.98 3.14
CA TYR A 195 10.12 17.48 2.33
C TYR A 195 10.53 18.90 2.69
N GLU A 196 9.58 19.77 3.03
CA GLU A 196 9.86 21.14 3.48
C GLU A 196 10.60 21.19 4.82
N ASN A 197 10.38 20.18 5.66
CA ASN A 197 10.96 20.09 7.01
C ASN A 197 12.07 19.04 7.13
N ALA A 198 12.55 18.50 6.03
CA ALA A 198 13.60 17.47 6.05
C ALA A 198 14.93 18.04 6.56
N SER A 199 15.58 17.31 7.46
CA SER A 199 16.94 17.57 7.90
C SER A 199 17.96 16.90 6.96
N ALA A 200 19.24 17.20 7.13
CA ALA A 200 20.31 16.56 6.37
C ALA A 200 20.44 15.05 6.64
N ASN A 201 19.85 14.57 7.73
CA ASN A 201 19.86 13.15 8.13
C ASN A 201 18.57 12.40 7.79
N ASP A 202 17.61 13.03 7.10
CA ASP A 202 16.41 12.37 6.62
C ASP A 202 16.58 11.94 5.16
N TYR A 203 16.41 10.66 4.90
CA TYR A 203 16.50 10.04 3.57
C TYR A 203 15.16 9.39 3.24
N PHE A 204 14.64 9.67 2.04
CA PHE A 204 13.39 9.09 1.60
C PHE A 204 13.63 7.92 0.66
N VAL A 205 12.92 6.85 0.89
CA VAL A 205 12.95 5.65 0.06
C VAL A 205 11.54 5.20 -0.28
N ALA A 206 11.38 4.57 -1.43
CA ALA A 206 10.11 3.98 -1.82
C ALA A 206 9.89 2.68 -1.02
N GLY A 207 9.08 2.76 0.02
CA GLY A 207 8.56 1.57 0.69
C GLY A 207 7.58 0.85 -0.23
N GLU A 208 7.66 -0.47 -0.35
CA GLU A 208 6.80 -1.30 -1.20
C GLU A 208 6.75 -0.89 -2.68
N GLY A 209 7.61 0.00 -3.12
CA GLY A 209 7.56 0.56 -4.46
C GLY A 209 6.25 1.28 -4.75
N ALA A 210 5.77 1.21 -5.98
CA ALA A 210 4.52 1.83 -6.41
C ALA A 210 3.28 0.95 -6.09
N GLY A 211 3.19 0.42 -4.88
CA GLY A 211 2.15 -0.48 -4.38
C GLY A 211 2.69 -1.87 -4.06
N TYR A 212 2.00 -2.60 -3.18
CA TYR A 212 2.43 -3.92 -2.75
C TYR A 212 2.17 -4.96 -3.84
N VAL A 213 3.25 -5.54 -4.32
CA VAL A 213 3.26 -6.63 -5.30
C VAL A 213 4.23 -7.71 -4.89
N ILE A 214 4.04 -8.92 -5.41
CA ILE A 214 5.05 -9.97 -5.40
C ILE A 214 5.72 -9.97 -6.77
N PRO A 215 6.93 -9.46 -6.91
CA PRO A 215 7.56 -9.25 -8.24
C PRO A 215 7.62 -10.51 -9.10
N SER A 216 7.83 -11.69 -8.48
CA SER A 216 7.85 -12.97 -9.18
C SER A 216 6.49 -13.42 -9.72
N ALA A 217 5.39 -12.85 -9.23
CA ALA A 217 4.03 -13.12 -9.68
C ALA A 217 3.52 -12.13 -10.74
N LEU A 218 4.27 -11.06 -11.04
CA LEU A 218 3.96 -10.17 -12.15
C LEU A 218 4.02 -10.95 -13.46
N TYR A 219 2.89 -11.02 -14.14
CA TYR A 219 2.64 -12.02 -15.17
C TYR A 219 3.50 -11.90 -16.42
N LYS A 220 4.08 -10.76 -16.74
CA LYS A 220 4.93 -10.56 -17.91
C LYS A 220 6.11 -9.67 -17.58
N ASP A 221 7.25 -9.95 -18.19
CA ASP A 221 8.49 -9.21 -17.94
C ASP A 221 8.38 -7.70 -18.07
N HIS A 222 7.56 -7.21 -19.01
CA HIS A 222 7.39 -5.78 -19.18
C HIS A 222 6.63 -5.10 -18.03
N ASN A 223 5.83 -5.82 -17.27
CA ASN A 223 5.10 -5.24 -16.15
C ASN A 223 6.00 -4.94 -14.95
N ILE A 224 7.06 -5.70 -14.76
CA ILE A 224 8.05 -5.40 -13.73
C ILE A 224 8.81 -4.12 -14.07
N TYR A 225 9.12 -3.87 -15.35
CA TYR A 225 9.73 -2.61 -15.78
C TYR A 225 8.82 -1.42 -15.58
N ASP A 226 7.52 -1.56 -15.87
CA ASP A 226 6.55 -0.49 -15.64
C ASP A 226 6.35 -0.22 -14.15
N PHE A 227 6.38 -1.25 -13.33
CA PHE A 227 6.34 -1.12 -11.88
C PHE A 227 7.56 -0.35 -11.37
N THR A 228 8.77 -0.75 -11.77
CA THR A 228 10.00 -0.08 -11.34
C THR A 228 10.11 1.36 -11.79
N LYS A 229 9.53 1.74 -12.92
CA LYS A 229 9.46 3.15 -13.35
C LYS A 229 8.54 4.02 -12.50
N ARG A 230 7.55 3.42 -11.85
CA ARG A 230 6.63 4.13 -10.96
C ARG A 230 7.17 4.27 -9.54
N THR A 231 8.06 3.35 -9.17
CA THR A 231 8.79 3.37 -7.90
C THR A 231 9.90 4.41 -7.92
#